data_1f3ee0cb1c43d0f544dc90a99301e460
#
_entry.id   1f3ee0cb1c43d0f544dc90a99301e460
#
_cell.length_a   1.000
_cell.length_b   1.000
_cell.length_c   1.000
_cell.angle_alpha   90.00
_cell.angle_beta   90.00
_cell.angle_gamma   90.00
#
_symmetry.space_group_name_H-M   'P 1'
#
loop_
_entity.id
_entity.type
_entity.pdbx_description
1 polymer ?
#
loop_
_entity_poly.entity_id
_entity_poly.type
_entity_poly.pdbx_seq_one_letter_code
_entity_poly.pdbx_strand_id
1 'polypeptide(L)'
;MMDTDDTSYKQIAKSTSIFGGSQLANILLGIVRTKMLAVLLGTAGVGLNGMFQSIADLMRSLTGLGLSFSSVKEIAEAQQSDNHDRIAHTVTMLHRWLWLTGIAGMLLTIALSPWISQYVFDDRTHILAICLLSFSVLTGTVSSGQLALLQGMRKIGSMAKSSLYGALGGLVTAVPLYWIFGLDGIVPALLVLSFLGLFFTWLFARRITVEKVAQSYRESLKRGGGMVRLGVYTVVSGLVSSLTLFLLRSFILQYDGVGHVGLFQAVWSVSNLYLGGIMTSMAADYFPRLCSLNGDDPKTVRFTNEQTRFVLIVATPLIVAMLLVAPPIINLLYSNGFSAASTLLRWQILGTFLKVIIWPLGFVLLSKGKGARFLIVESTWFIVYYLASRLLWPIYGLDAAGVAYVIAYLVYMPLVYVMVQPLCGFHFGLRNKVLIALFALFAFATFGATLELDGMPLRITGSVLFVACAAWSAFELNKIIPFAQWSDKIGKLFRTKR
;
A
#
# COMPACT_ATOMS: atom_id res chain seq x y z
N MET A 1 23.87 -33.98 7.28
CA MET A 1 22.53 -33.41 7.39
C MET A 1 22.52 -31.94 7.86
N MET A 2 23.67 -31.31 8.10
CA MET A 2 23.82 -29.90 8.56
C MET A 2 24.07 -28.87 7.45
N ASP A 3 24.35 -29.28 6.21
CA ASP A 3 24.72 -28.37 5.09
C ASP A 3 23.54 -27.81 4.28
N THR A 4 22.36 -28.41 4.35
CA THR A 4 21.17 -27.97 3.59
C THR A 4 20.45 -26.78 4.23
N ASP A 5 20.52 -26.63 5.56
CA ASP A 5 19.87 -25.52 6.26
C ASP A 5 20.64 -24.20 6.08
N ASP A 6 21.96 -24.21 6.11
CA ASP A 6 22.80 -23.01 5.99
C ASP A 6 22.73 -22.39 4.58
N THR A 7 22.60 -23.21 3.54
CA THR A 7 22.36 -22.76 2.17
C THR A 7 20.97 -22.13 1.98
N SER A 8 19.96 -22.69 2.62
CA SER A 8 18.57 -22.15 2.58
C SER A 8 18.50 -20.78 3.26
N TYR A 9 19.08 -20.60 4.43
CA TYR A 9 19.11 -19.30 5.14
C TYR A 9 19.88 -18.22 4.37
N LYS A 10 21.03 -18.57 3.77
CA LYS A 10 21.81 -17.63 2.93
C LYS A 10 21.02 -17.20 1.68
N GLN A 11 20.28 -18.13 1.07
CA GLN A 11 19.46 -17.85 -0.11
C GLN A 11 18.25 -16.97 0.24
N ILE A 12 17.58 -17.22 1.37
CA ILE A 12 16.47 -16.38 1.88
C ILE A 12 16.99 -14.98 2.22
N ALA A 13 18.09 -14.86 2.96
CA ALA A 13 18.68 -13.57 3.31
C ALA A 13 19.09 -12.76 2.07
N LYS A 14 19.71 -13.41 1.07
CA LYS A 14 20.06 -12.78 -0.22
C LYS A 14 18.82 -12.30 -0.99
N SER A 15 17.79 -13.12 -1.08
CA SER A 15 16.54 -12.77 -1.77
C SER A 15 15.83 -11.60 -1.08
N THR A 16 15.76 -11.62 0.26
CA THR A 16 15.14 -10.55 1.06
C THR A 16 15.93 -9.24 0.93
N SER A 17 17.27 -9.30 0.93
CA SER A 17 18.11 -8.11 0.75
C SER A 17 17.98 -7.52 -0.65
N ILE A 18 17.91 -8.34 -1.70
CA ILE A 18 17.72 -7.88 -3.09
C ILE A 18 16.33 -7.25 -3.24
N PHE A 19 15.29 -7.89 -2.70
CA PHE A 19 13.93 -7.37 -2.77
C PHE A 19 13.77 -6.08 -1.97
N GLY A 20 14.24 -6.04 -0.73
CA GLY A 20 14.21 -4.85 0.12
C GLY A 20 14.98 -3.68 -0.49
N GLY A 21 16.20 -3.92 -1.01
CA GLY A 21 17.00 -2.92 -1.70
C GLY A 21 16.31 -2.38 -2.97
N SER A 22 15.67 -3.25 -3.76
CA SER A 22 14.93 -2.82 -4.95
C SER A 22 13.68 -2.02 -4.60
N GLN A 23 12.97 -2.37 -3.52
CA GLN A 23 11.82 -1.60 -3.04
C GLN A 23 12.23 -0.21 -2.57
N LEU A 24 13.32 -0.08 -1.82
CA LEU A 24 13.86 1.22 -1.44
C LEU A 24 14.22 2.07 -2.67
N ALA A 25 14.89 1.48 -3.65
CA ALA A 25 15.23 2.18 -4.90
C ALA A 25 13.97 2.61 -5.67
N ASN A 26 12.94 1.75 -5.78
CA ASN A 26 11.66 2.12 -6.40
C ASN A 26 10.95 3.26 -5.66
N ILE A 27 10.99 3.26 -4.32
CA ILE A 27 10.45 4.34 -3.50
C ILE A 27 11.18 5.65 -3.80
N LEU A 28 12.52 5.63 -3.81
CA LEU A 28 13.33 6.83 -4.11
C LEU A 28 13.05 7.36 -5.51
N LEU A 29 12.99 6.49 -6.53
CA LEU A 29 12.63 6.88 -7.89
C LEU A 29 11.20 7.45 -7.99
N GLY A 30 10.25 6.86 -7.24
CA GLY A 30 8.90 7.38 -7.11
C GLY A 30 8.86 8.77 -6.48
N ILE A 31 9.63 8.99 -5.41
CA ILE A 31 9.78 10.31 -4.76
C ILE A 31 10.33 11.33 -5.76
N VAL A 32 11.43 11.02 -6.46
CA VAL A 32 12.02 11.93 -7.45
C VAL A 32 11.01 12.27 -8.54
N ARG A 33 10.32 11.28 -9.10
CA ARG A 33 9.28 11.51 -10.12
C ARG A 33 8.16 12.41 -9.61
N THR A 34 7.65 12.15 -8.40
CA THR A 34 6.58 12.96 -7.81
C THR A 34 7.06 14.38 -7.48
N LYS A 35 8.30 14.52 -7.02
CA LYS A 35 8.94 15.83 -6.81
C LYS A 35 9.02 16.61 -8.11
N MET A 36 9.47 15.98 -9.20
CA MET A 36 9.55 16.64 -10.51
C MET A 36 8.18 17.05 -11.02
N LEU A 37 7.17 16.19 -10.88
CA LEU A 37 5.79 16.52 -11.20
C LEU A 37 5.29 17.74 -10.39
N ALA A 38 5.55 17.76 -9.07
CA ALA A 38 5.14 18.84 -8.19
C ALA A 38 5.86 20.17 -8.47
N VAL A 39 7.14 20.12 -8.84
CA VAL A 39 7.93 21.32 -9.19
C VAL A 39 7.53 21.88 -10.55
N LEU A 40 7.31 21.01 -11.56
CA LEU A 40 7.00 21.43 -12.92
C LEU A 40 5.54 21.84 -13.09
N LEU A 41 4.60 21.11 -12.48
CA LEU A 41 3.16 21.27 -12.73
C LEU A 41 2.35 21.70 -11.48
N GLY A 42 3.01 21.87 -10.35
CA GLY A 42 2.36 22.32 -9.11
C GLY A 42 1.32 21.34 -8.55
N THR A 43 0.43 21.88 -7.71
CA THR A 43 -0.66 21.11 -7.07
C THR A 43 -1.65 20.59 -8.10
N ALA A 44 -1.94 21.35 -9.16
CA ALA A 44 -2.86 20.92 -10.22
C ALA A 44 -2.33 19.69 -10.96
N GLY A 45 -1.02 19.64 -11.27
CA GLY A 45 -0.42 18.49 -11.94
C GLY A 45 -0.45 17.23 -11.08
N VAL A 46 -0.14 17.34 -9.78
CA VAL A 46 -0.24 16.23 -8.83
C VAL A 46 -1.70 15.78 -8.66
N GLY A 47 -2.65 16.72 -8.65
CA GLY A 47 -4.08 16.44 -8.56
C GLY A 47 -4.60 15.66 -9.77
N LEU A 48 -4.34 16.16 -10.99
CA LEU A 48 -4.72 15.46 -12.22
C LEU A 48 -4.10 14.07 -12.32
N ASN A 49 -2.80 13.95 -12.02
CA ASN A 49 -2.13 12.65 -11.98
C ASN A 49 -2.78 11.70 -10.98
N GLY A 50 -3.12 12.16 -9.79
CA GLY A 50 -3.82 11.38 -8.77
C GLY A 50 -5.24 10.98 -9.21
N MET A 51 -5.94 11.86 -9.93
CA MET A 51 -7.27 11.58 -10.46
C MET A 51 -7.25 10.52 -11.56
N PHE A 52 -6.38 10.67 -12.57
CA PHE A 52 -6.22 9.68 -13.63
C PHE A 52 -5.74 8.32 -13.08
N GLN A 53 -4.83 8.30 -12.09
CA GLN A 53 -4.46 7.06 -11.42
C GLN A 53 -5.66 6.41 -10.71
N SER A 54 -6.52 7.20 -10.04
CA SER A 54 -7.72 6.65 -9.38
C SER A 54 -8.69 6.00 -10.36
N ILE A 55 -8.90 6.64 -11.53
CA ILE A 55 -9.73 6.08 -12.60
C ILE A 55 -9.15 4.74 -13.06
N ALA A 56 -7.85 4.70 -13.36
CA ALA A 56 -7.18 3.48 -13.80
C ALA A 56 -7.20 2.38 -12.73
N ASP A 57 -7.01 2.73 -11.45
CA ASP A 57 -7.03 1.78 -10.33
C ASP A 57 -8.44 1.21 -10.10
N LEU A 58 -9.46 2.05 -10.19
CA LEU A 58 -10.85 1.62 -10.09
C LEU A 58 -11.20 0.63 -11.21
N MET A 59 -10.85 0.95 -12.45
CA MET A 59 -11.13 0.09 -13.61
C MET A 59 -10.35 -1.23 -13.50
N ARG A 60 -9.09 -1.20 -13.07
CA ARG A 60 -8.30 -2.42 -12.80
C ARG A 60 -8.89 -3.26 -11.67
N SER A 61 -9.38 -2.65 -10.60
CA SER A 61 -10.03 -3.35 -9.49
C SER A 61 -11.34 -4.02 -9.91
N LEU A 62 -12.13 -3.35 -10.76
CA LEU A 62 -13.37 -3.88 -11.31
C LEU A 62 -13.15 -5.11 -12.20
N THR A 63 -12.13 -5.06 -13.06
CA THR A 63 -11.93 -6.07 -14.11
C THR A 63 -10.86 -7.10 -13.79
N GLY A 64 -9.93 -6.80 -12.87
CA GLY A 64 -8.79 -7.67 -12.55
C GLY A 64 -9.13 -8.95 -11.79
N LEU A 65 -10.36 -9.06 -11.22
CA LEU A 65 -10.90 -10.27 -10.57
C LEU A 65 -9.94 -10.94 -9.56
N GLY A 66 -8.95 -10.22 -9.01
CA GLY A 66 -7.98 -10.75 -8.05
C GLY A 66 -7.02 -11.80 -8.60
N LEU A 67 -6.97 -11.95 -9.91
CA LEU A 67 -6.15 -12.97 -10.58
C LEU A 67 -4.67 -12.86 -10.21
N SER A 68 -4.14 -11.66 -9.99
CA SER A 68 -2.75 -11.47 -9.57
C SER A 68 -2.45 -12.13 -8.22
N PHE A 69 -3.38 -12.07 -7.26
CA PHE A 69 -3.19 -12.68 -5.94
C PHE A 69 -3.36 -14.21 -5.97
N SER A 70 -4.43 -14.70 -6.59
CA SER A 70 -4.73 -16.13 -6.66
C SER A 70 -3.72 -16.91 -7.51
N SER A 71 -3.20 -16.30 -8.59
CA SER A 71 -2.22 -16.95 -9.45
C SER A 71 -0.86 -17.14 -8.78
N VAL A 72 -0.42 -16.24 -7.90
CA VAL A 72 0.82 -16.44 -7.12
C VAL A 72 0.73 -17.73 -6.32
N LYS A 73 -0.41 -17.98 -5.65
CA LYS A 73 -0.64 -19.17 -4.87
C LYS A 73 -0.62 -20.44 -5.74
N GLU A 74 -1.40 -20.46 -6.81
CA GLU A 74 -1.51 -21.66 -7.68
C GLU A 74 -0.18 -21.99 -8.40
N ILE A 75 0.57 -20.97 -8.85
CA ILE A 75 1.88 -21.16 -9.46
C ILE A 75 2.87 -21.69 -8.41
N ALA A 76 2.85 -21.16 -7.18
CA ALA A 76 3.73 -21.62 -6.11
C ALA A 76 3.42 -23.07 -5.71
N GLU A 77 2.14 -23.49 -5.64
CA GLU A 77 1.72 -24.85 -5.39
C GLU A 77 2.13 -25.80 -6.54
N ALA A 78 1.96 -25.36 -7.79
CA ALA A 78 2.40 -26.14 -8.95
C ALA A 78 3.93 -26.31 -8.97
N GLN A 79 4.68 -25.26 -8.61
CA GLN A 79 6.14 -25.32 -8.50
C GLN A 79 6.61 -26.31 -7.42
N GLN A 80 5.90 -26.40 -6.28
CA GLN A 80 6.24 -27.33 -5.20
C GLN A 80 5.98 -28.79 -5.57
N SER A 81 5.01 -29.06 -6.44
CA SER A 81 4.69 -30.41 -6.90
C SER A 81 5.64 -30.94 -7.97
N ASP A 82 6.61 -30.13 -8.43
CA ASP A 82 7.55 -30.41 -9.52
C ASP A 82 6.89 -30.93 -10.81
N ASN A 83 5.62 -30.58 -10.99
CA ASN A 83 4.81 -31.00 -12.13
C ASN A 83 4.83 -29.90 -13.20
N HIS A 84 5.73 -30.06 -14.18
CA HIS A 84 5.93 -29.11 -15.28
C HIS A 84 4.64 -28.88 -16.10
N ASP A 85 3.84 -29.93 -16.34
CA ASP A 85 2.56 -29.80 -17.06
C ASP A 85 1.57 -28.93 -16.29
N ARG A 86 1.48 -29.11 -14.96
CA ARG A 86 0.60 -28.27 -14.12
C ARG A 86 1.01 -26.80 -14.14
N ILE A 87 2.32 -26.52 -14.10
CA ILE A 87 2.84 -25.16 -14.23
C ILE A 87 2.46 -24.57 -15.58
N ALA A 88 2.68 -25.32 -16.66
CA ALA A 88 2.38 -24.89 -18.02
C ALA A 88 0.89 -24.58 -18.24
N HIS A 89 0.02 -25.44 -17.74
CA HIS A 89 -1.44 -25.23 -17.76
C HIS A 89 -1.85 -23.97 -16.97
N THR A 90 -1.32 -23.80 -15.75
CA THR A 90 -1.63 -22.65 -14.89
C THR A 90 -1.17 -21.33 -15.51
N VAL A 91 0.04 -21.30 -16.09
CA VAL A 91 0.58 -20.09 -16.74
C VAL A 91 -0.19 -19.75 -18.01
N THR A 92 -0.53 -20.74 -18.83
CA THR A 92 -1.34 -20.53 -20.04
C THR A 92 -2.73 -19.99 -19.70
N MET A 93 -3.36 -20.57 -18.68
CA MET A 93 -4.66 -20.13 -18.18
C MET A 93 -4.59 -18.69 -17.65
N LEU A 94 -3.58 -18.39 -16.85
CA LEU A 94 -3.34 -17.02 -16.32
C LEU A 94 -3.19 -16.01 -17.44
N HIS A 95 -2.36 -16.25 -18.45
CA HIS A 95 -2.18 -15.34 -19.57
C HIS A 95 -3.49 -15.07 -20.31
N ARG A 96 -4.29 -16.08 -20.59
CA ARG A 96 -5.58 -15.91 -21.27
C ARG A 96 -6.57 -15.07 -20.45
N TRP A 97 -6.66 -15.33 -19.15
CA TRP A 97 -7.50 -14.52 -18.26
C TRP A 97 -7.06 -13.07 -18.15
N LEU A 98 -5.74 -12.83 -18.05
CA LEU A 98 -5.20 -11.47 -17.97
C LEU A 98 -5.47 -10.64 -19.23
N TRP A 99 -5.32 -11.26 -20.41
CA TRP A 99 -5.68 -10.58 -21.65
C TRP A 99 -7.19 -10.33 -21.75
N LEU A 100 -8.01 -11.31 -21.39
CA LEU A 100 -9.46 -11.16 -21.40
C LEU A 100 -9.92 -10.03 -20.45
N THR A 101 -9.48 -10.07 -19.21
CA THR A 101 -9.84 -9.07 -18.20
C THR A 101 -9.22 -7.71 -18.48
N GLY A 102 -8.00 -7.65 -19.00
CA GLY A 102 -7.34 -6.42 -19.41
C GLY A 102 -8.05 -5.75 -20.59
N ILE A 103 -8.42 -6.52 -21.63
CA ILE A 103 -9.19 -6.01 -22.78
C ILE A 103 -10.59 -5.58 -22.31
N ALA A 104 -11.26 -6.37 -21.48
CA ALA A 104 -12.55 -6.01 -20.91
C ALA A 104 -12.46 -4.70 -20.10
N GLY A 105 -11.40 -4.51 -19.29
CA GLY A 105 -11.14 -3.29 -18.56
C GLY A 105 -10.89 -2.10 -19.46
N MET A 106 -10.11 -2.28 -20.53
CA MET A 106 -9.87 -1.25 -21.54
C MET A 106 -11.17 -0.82 -22.22
N LEU A 107 -11.95 -1.79 -22.74
CA LEU A 107 -13.21 -1.51 -23.42
C LEU A 107 -14.24 -0.86 -22.48
N LEU A 108 -14.33 -1.35 -21.23
CA LEU A 108 -15.20 -0.74 -20.22
C LEU A 108 -14.80 0.71 -19.92
N THR A 109 -13.49 0.99 -19.80
CA THR A 109 -12.99 2.35 -19.58
C THR A 109 -13.34 3.26 -20.75
N ILE A 110 -13.18 2.78 -21.99
CA ILE A 110 -13.56 3.54 -23.19
C ILE A 110 -15.06 3.80 -23.21
N ALA A 111 -15.89 2.79 -22.96
CA ALA A 111 -17.34 2.89 -22.95
C ALA A 111 -17.84 3.87 -21.87
N LEU A 112 -17.21 3.85 -20.70
CA LEU A 112 -17.58 4.73 -19.58
C LEU A 112 -16.90 6.11 -19.65
N SER A 113 -15.96 6.34 -20.57
CA SER A 113 -15.19 7.60 -20.63
C SER A 113 -16.04 8.86 -20.72
N PRO A 114 -17.17 8.93 -21.48
CA PRO A 114 -18.01 10.13 -21.51
C PRO A 114 -18.69 10.39 -20.16
N TRP A 115 -19.15 9.31 -19.51
CA TRP A 115 -19.79 9.41 -18.21
C TRP A 115 -18.78 9.78 -17.11
N ILE A 116 -17.59 9.17 -17.11
CA ILE A 116 -16.52 9.49 -16.17
C ILE A 116 -16.06 10.94 -16.35
N SER A 117 -15.87 11.42 -17.58
CA SER A 117 -15.47 12.80 -17.85
C SER A 117 -16.53 13.77 -17.30
N GLN A 118 -17.80 13.54 -17.60
CA GLN A 118 -18.90 14.38 -17.13
C GLN A 118 -19.05 14.33 -15.61
N TYR A 119 -18.94 13.15 -14.99
CA TYR A 119 -19.09 12.99 -13.54
C TYR A 119 -17.92 13.58 -12.75
N VAL A 120 -16.68 13.44 -13.24
CA VAL A 120 -15.47 13.83 -12.51
C VAL A 120 -15.10 15.28 -12.74
N PHE A 121 -15.10 15.72 -14.02
CA PHE A 121 -14.59 17.02 -14.42
C PHE A 121 -15.71 18.04 -14.76
N ASP A 122 -16.96 17.59 -14.71
CA ASP A 122 -18.15 18.35 -15.10
C ASP A 122 -18.12 18.86 -16.56
N ASP A 123 -17.29 18.21 -17.38
CA ASP A 123 -17.11 18.51 -18.80
C ASP A 123 -16.84 17.25 -19.63
N ARG A 124 -16.73 17.41 -20.94
CA ARG A 124 -16.40 16.34 -21.90
C ARG A 124 -15.00 16.47 -22.51
N THR A 125 -14.19 17.40 -22.04
CA THR A 125 -12.86 17.68 -22.61
C THR A 125 -11.87 16.56 -22.34
N HIS A 126 -12.08 15.81 -21.24
CA HIS A 126 -11.19 14.76 -20.79
C HIS A 126 -11.50 13.35 -21.38
N ILE A 127 -12.53 13.24 -22.27
CA ILE A 127 -12.91 11.93 -22.85
C ILE A 127 -11.72 11.27 -23.55
N LEU A 128 -10.99 12.02 -24.41
CA LEU A 128 -9.84 11.49 -25.12
C LEU A 128 -8.73 11.04 -24.15
N ALA A 129 -8.47 11.82 -23.11
CA ALA A 129 -7.50 11.50 -22.08
C ALA A 129 -7.85 10.18 -21.35
N ILE A 130 -9.13 9.97 -21.00
CA ILE A 130 -9.62 8.74 -20.35
C ILE A 130 -9.60 7.57 -21.34
N CYS A 131 -9.93 7.78 -22.61
CA CYS A 131 -9.81 6.76 -23.65
C CYS A 131 -8.36 6.31 -23.81
N LEU A 132 -7.41 7.24 -23.86
CA LEU A 132 -5.98 6.90 -23.90
C LEU A 132 -5.55 6.18 -22.61
N LEU A 133 -6.00 6.64 -21.44
CA LEU A 133 -5.69 6.02 -20.15
C LEU A 133 -6.14 4.55 -20.09
N SER A 134 -7.17 4.14 -20.84
CA SER A 134 -7.65 2.76 -20.90
C SER A 134 -6.56 1.76 -21.30
N PHE A 135 -5.59 2.17 -22.12
CA PHE A 135 -4.42 1.32 -22.45
C PHE A 135 -3.54 1.04 -21.23
N SER A 136 -3.49 1.98 -20.26
CA SER A 136 -2.78 1.73 -19.01
C SER A 136 -3.50 0.70 -18.13
N VAL A 137 -4.80 0.57 -18.25
CA VAL A 137 -5.58 -0.49 -17.56
C VAL A 137 -5.21 -1.85 -18.14
N LEU A 138 -5.18 -1.99 -19.46
CA LEU A 138 -4.77 -3.23 -20.14
C LEU A 138 -3.33 -3.61 -19.79
N THR A 139 -2.38 -2.69 -20.04
CA THR A 139 -0.94 -2.95 -19.82
C THR A 139 -0.63 -3.21 -18.35
N GLY A 140 -1.27 -2.49 -17.42
CA GLY A 140 -1.14 -2.69 -15.99
C GLY A 140 -1.67 -4.05 -15.53
N THR A 141 -2.82 -4.49 -16.05
CA THR A 141 -3.40 -5.81 -15.73
C THR A 141 -2.49 -6.94 -16.21
N VAL A 142 -1.99 -6.88 -17.45
CA VAL A 142 -1.08 -7.91 -17.99
C VAL A 142 0.26 -7.89 -17.23
N SER A 143 0.81 -6.72 -16.93
CA SER A 143 2.06 -6.56 -16.16
C SER A 143 1.94 -7.15 -14.75
N SER A 144 0.82 -6.91 -14.06
CA SER A 144 0.58 -7.46 -12.71
C SER A 144 0.57 -8.99 -12.69
N GLY A 145 0.02 -9.62 -13.73
CA GLY A 145 0.04 -11.06 -13.85
C GLY A 145 1.43 -11.63 -14.18
N GLN A 146 2.23 -10.92 -14.98
CA GLN A 146 3.63 -11.30 -15.23
C GLN A 146 4.48 -11.19 -13.94
N LEU A 147 4.23 -10.15 -13.13
CA LEU A 147 4.85 -10.05 -11.79
C LEU A 147 4.41 -11.20 -10.88
N ALA A 148 3.14 -11.59 -10.92
CA ALA A 148 2.63 -12.73 -10.16
C ALA A 148 3.29 -14.05 -10.60
N LEU A 149 3.56 -14.24 -11.90
CA LEU A 149 4.32 -15.37 -12.42
C LEU A 149 5.76 -15.38 -11.86
N LEU A 150 6.48 -14.25 -11.94
CA LEU A 150 7.82 -14.11 -11.39
C LEU A 150 7.86 -14.39 -9.88
N GLN A 151 6.84 -13.93 -9.16
CA GLN A 151 6.69 -14.13 -7.71
C GLN A 151 6.40 -15.60 -7.38
N GLY A 152 5.44 -16.23 -8.05
CA GLY A 152 5.08 -17.64 -7.85
C GLY A 152 6.23 -18.59 -8.15
N MET A 153 7.02 -18.30 -9.19
CA MET A 153 8.24 -19.03 -9.56
C MET A 153 9.46 -18.66 -8.69
N ARG A 154 9.30 -17.84 -7.64
CA ARG A 154 10.37 -17.36 -6.74
C ARG A 154 11.54 -16.67 -7.46
N LYS A 155 11.31 -16.09 -8.64
CA LYS A 155 12.32 -15.32 -9.39
C LYS A 155 12.41 -13.88 -8.88
N ILE A 156 12.65 -13.72 -7.56
CA ILE A 156 12.65 -12.43 -6.84
C ILE A 156 13.60 -11.41 -7.47
N GLY A 157 14.80 -11.85 -7.90
CA GLY A 157 15.78 -10.96 -8.55
C GLY A 157 15.30 -10.42 -9.90
N SER A 158 14.57 -11.23 -10.69
CA SER A 158 13.97 -10.79 -11.96
C SER A 158 12.82 -9.81 -11.73
N MET A 159 11.99 -10.06 -10.72
CA MET A 159 10.91 -9.16 -10.30
C MET A 159 11.46 -7.81 -9.84
N ALA A 160 12.52 -7.81 -9.02
CA ALA A 160 13.20 -6.61 -8.57
C ALA A 160 13.77 -5.79 -9.72
N LYS A 161 14.47 -6.42 -10.66
CA LYS A 161 15.05 -5.76 -11.84
C LYS A 161 13.98 -5.20 -12.77
N SER A 162 12.90 -5.95 -13.03
CA SER A 162 11.81 -5.48 -13.89
C SER A 162 11.14 -4.22 -13.32
N SER A 163 10.84 -4.21 -12.01
CA SER A 163 10.28 -3.04 -11.34
C SER A 163 11.24 -1.84 -11.38
N LEU A 164 12.52 -2.06 -11.11
CA LEU A 164 13.52 -0.99 -11.09
C LEU A 164 13.72 -0.37 -12.48
N TYR A 165 13.89 -1.18 -13.53
CA TYR A 165 14.03 -0.66 -14.90
C TYR A 165 12.75 0.02 -15.40
N GLY A 166 11.57 -0.50 -15.04
CA GLY A 166 10.29 0.17 -15.31
C GLY A 166 10.19 1.54 -14.65
N ALA A 167 10.58 1.64 -13.37
CA ALA A 167 10.57 2.90 -12.63
C ALA A 167 11.60 3.91 -13.17
N LEU A 168 12.83 3.47 -13.48
CA LEU A 168 13.88 4.31 -14.09
C LEU A 168 13.44 4.81 -15.46
N GLY A 169 13.00 3.92 -16.35
CA GLY A 169 12.50 4.30 -17.67
C GLY A 169 11.33 5.27 -17.58
N GLY A 170 10.39 5.00 -16.63
CA GLY A 170 9.26 5.89 -16.36
C GLY A 170 9.67 7.27 -15.85
N LEU A 171 10.70 7.37 -14.99
CA LEU A 171 11.23 8.65 -14.53
C LEU A 171 11.86 9.44 -15.69
N VAL A 172 12.74 8.80 -16.47
CA VAL A 172 13.46 9.43 -17.58
C VAL A 172 12.52 9.93 -18.67
N THR A 173 11.40 9.23 -18.91
CA THR A 173 10.42 9.62 -19.93
C THR A 173 9.37 10.59 -19.42
N ALA A 174 8.94 10.46 -18.16
CA ALA A 174 7.88 11.30 -17.61
C ALA A 174 8.32 12.76 -17.46
N VAL A 175 9.57 13.02 -17.00
CA VAL A 175 10.06 14.37 -16.77
C VAL A 175 10.06 15.23 -18.03
N PRO A 176 10.61 14.79 -19.18
CA PRO A 176 10.49 15.52 -20.44
C PRO A 176 9.04 15.75 -20.88
N LEU A 177 8.15 14.75 -20.71
CA LEU A 177 6.74 14.89 -21.07
C LEU A 177 6.04 15.96 -20.23
N TYR A 178 6.33 16.04 -18.94
CA TYR A 178 5.80 17.11 -18.06
C TYR A 178 6.35 18.48 -18.44
N TRP A 179 7.63 18.56 -18.81
CA TRP A 179 8.28 19.81 -19.15
C TRP A 179 7.80 20.38 -20.50
N ILE A 180 7.64 19.51 -21.53
CA ILE A 180 7.28 19.92 -22.89
C ILE A 180 5.78 20.17 -23.02
N PHE A 181 4.94 19.25 -22.48
CA PHE A 181 3.49 19.27 -22.69
C PHE A 181 2.70 19.80 -21.48
N GLY A 182 3.37 20.15 -20.36
CA GLY A 182 2.66 20.63 -19.17
C GLY A 182 1.66 19.61 -18.65
N LEU A 183 0.45 20.07 -18.33
CA LEU A 183 -0.63 19.22 -17.81
C LEU A 183 -1.08 18.13 -18.81
N ASP A 184 -1.04 18.40 -20.09
CA ASP A 184 -1.40 17.42 -21.14
C ASP A 184 -0.37 16.27 -21.23
N GLY A 185 0.83 16.47 -20.72
CA GLY A 185 1.87 15.45 -20.61
C GLY A 185 1.60 14.35 -19.57
N ILE A 186 0.62 14.53 -18.68
CA ILE A 186 0.34 13.60 -17.56
C ILE A 186 -0.15 12.24 -18.11
N VAL A 187 -1.14 12.24 -19.00
CA VAL A 187 -1.69 10.99 -19.54
C VAL A 187 -0.66 10.25 -20.41
N PRO A 188 0.06 10.89 -21.36
CA PRO A 188 1.19 10.26 -22.04
C PRO A 188 2.25 9.68 -21.10
N ALA A 189 2.62 10.40 -20.03
CA ALA A 189 3.58 9.91 -19.04
C ALA A 189 3.08 8.64 -18.30
N LEU A 190 1.80 8.60 -17.92
CA LEU A 190 1.18 7.43 -17.32
C LEU A 190 1.14 6.24 -18.28
N LEU A 191 0.87 6.48 -19.57
CA LEU A 191 0.87 5.46 -20.61
C LEU A 191 2.26 4.87 -20.82
N VAL A 192 3.26 5.72 -20.98
CA VAL A 192 4.64 5.28 -21.18
C VAL A 192 5.15 4.52 -19.96
N LEU A 193 4.85 5.00 -18.76
CA LEU A 193 5.20 4.30 -17.52
C LEU A 193 4.59 2.90 -17.45
N SER A 194 3.30 2.76 -17.77
CA SER A 194 2.61 1.46 -17.73
C SER A 194 3.09 0.53 -18.84
N PHE A 195 3.41 1.06 -20.03
CA PHE A 195 3.97 0.31 -21.13
C PHE A 195 5.40 -0.18 -20.81
N LEU A 196 6.26 0.67 -20.26
CA LEU A 196 7.60 0.27 -19.82
C LEU A 196 7.52 -0.77 -18.69
N GLY A 197 6.56 -0.62 -17.76
CA GLY A 197 6.28 -1.63 -16.75
C GLY A 197 5.96 -2.99 -17.40
N LEU A 198 5.06 -3.02 -18.37
CA LEU A 198 4.73 -4.24 -19.13
C LEU A 198 5.94 -4.78 -19.90
N PHE A 199 6.68 -3.92 -20.60
CA PHE A 199 7.84 -4.32 -21.40
C PHE A 199 8.91 -5.00 -20.53
N PHE A 200 9.30 -4.39 -19.42
CA PHE A 200 10.32 -4.98 -18.55
C PHE A 200 9.82 -6.23 -17.81
N THR A 201 8.56 -6.27 -17.36
CA THR A 201 8.02 -7.50 -16.77
C THR A 201 7.97 -8.63 -17.79
N TRP A 202 7.54 -8.36 -19.03
CA TRP A 202 7.57 -9.33 -20.12
C TRP A 202 9.00 -9.79 -20.46
N LEU A 203 9.97 -8.88 -20.53
CA LEU A 203 11.37 -9.19 -20.83
C LEU A 203 11.97 -10.19 -19.83
N PHE A 204 11.63 -10.06 -18.55
CA PHE A 204 12.09 -10.97 -17.51
C PHE A 204 11.23 -12.22 -17.40
N ALA A 205 9.91 -12.12 -17.57
CA ALA A 205 8.99 -13.24 -17.49
C ALA A 205 9.21 -14.24 -18.65
N ARG A 206 9.50 -13.77 -19.88
CA ARG A 206 9.79 -14.65 -21.04
C ARG A 206 11.02 -15.54 -20.88
N ARG A 207 11.89 -15.24 -19.91
CA ARG A 207 13.06 -16.08 -19.57
C ARG A 207 12.68 -17.33 -18.79
N ILE A 208 11.44 -17.42 -18.32
CA ILE A 208 10.90 -18.63 -17.73
C ILE A 208 10.41 -19.50 -18.87
N THR A 209 11.15 -20.57 -19.12
CA THR A 209 10.74 -21.56 -20.13
C THR A 209 9.58 -22.37 -19.55
N VAL A 210 8.40 -22.16 -20.10
CA VAL A 210 7.21 -22.94 -19.80
C VAL A 210 6.84 -23.69 -21.09
N GLU A 211 6.66 -25.00 -20.98
CA GLU A 211 6.25 -25.82 -22.12
C GLU A 211 4.88 -25.36 -22.66
N LYS A 212 4.74 -25.35 -23.98
CA LYS A 212 3.47 -25.00 -24.59
C LYS A 212 2.52 -26.19 -24.51
N VAL A 213 1.47 -26.06 -23.74
CA VAL A 213 0.45 -27.10 -23.61
C VAL A 213 -0.75 -26.75 -24.48
N ALA A 214 -1.21 -27.74 -25.25
CA ALA A 214 -2.43 -27.65 -26.03
C ALA A 214 -3.65 -27.72 -25.10
N GLN A 215 -4.13 -26.56 -24.65
CA GLN A 215 -5.33 -26.46 -23.79
C GLN A 215 -6.41 -25.67 -24.53
N SER A 216 -7.67 -26.17 -24.47
CA SER A 216 -8.80 -25.45 -25.05
C SER A 216 -9.06 -24.13 -24.32
N TYR A 217 -9.50 -23.10 -25.06
CA TYR A 217 -9.89 -21.82 -24.46
C TYR A 217 -11.00 -21.98 -23.42
N ARG A 218 -12.00 -22.82 -23.76
CA ARG A 218 -13.14 -23.11 -22.88
C ARG A 218 -12.72 -23.78 -21.58
N GLU A 219 -11.75 -24.67 -21.63
CA GLU A 219 -11.21 -25.37 -20.46
C GLU A 219 -10.41 -24.41 -19.56
N SER A 220 -9.58 -23.54 -20.15
CA SER A 220 -8.85 -22.50 -19.41
C SER A 220 -9.80 -21.56 -18.66
N LEU A 221 -10.89 -21.13 -19.30
CA LEU A 221 -11.88 -20.26 -18.69
C LEU A 221 -12.63 -20.98 -17.54
N LYS A 222 -13.01 -22.23 -17.72
CA LYS A 222 -13.72 -23.00 -16.69
C LYS A 222 -12.87 -23.29 -15.46
N ARG A 223 -11.60 -23.66 -15.65
CA ARG A 223 -10.65 -23.91 -14.53
C ARG A 223 -10.25 -22.61 -13.81
N GLY A 224 -10.09 -21.51 -14.53
CA GLY A 224 -9.76 -20.20 -13.96
C GLY A 224 -10.87 -19.62 -13.06
N GLY A 225 -12.12 -20.07 -13.19
CA GLY A 225 -13.20 -19.69 -12.27
C GLY A 225 -12.92 -20.07 -10.81
N GLY A 226 -12.12 -21.10 -10.55
CA GLY A 226 -11.64 -21.46 -9.21
C GLY A 226 -10.72 -20.42 -8.60
N MET A 227 -9.82 -19.83 -9.41
CA MET A 227 -8.91 -18.73 -8.99
C MET A 227 -9.70 -17.48 -8.59
N VAL A 228 -10.72 -17.13 -9.36
CA VAL A 228 -11.60 -15.98 -9.07
C VAL A 228 -12.30 -16.17 -7.72
N ARG A 229 -12.83 -17.37 -7.44
CA ARG A 229 -13.54 -17.66 -6.20
C ARG A 229 -12.65 -17.50 -4.94
N LEU A 230 -11.38 -17.86 -5.03
CA LEU A 230 -10.41 -17.71 -3.93
C LEU A 230 -10.11 -16.23 -3.61
N GLY A 231 -10.14 -15.36 -4.62
CA GLY A 231 -9.81 -13.94 -4.49
C GLY A 231 -10.99 -13.02 -4.15
N VAL A 232 -12.24 -13.50 -4.13
CA VAL A 232 -13.44 -12.64 -4.05
C VAL A 232 -13.39 -11.62 -2.91
N TYR A 233 -13.04 -12.02 -1.69
CA TYR A 233 -13.01 -11.10 -0.56
C TYR A 233 -11.93 -10.01 -0.70
N THR A 234 -10.75 -10.37 -1.21
CA THR A 234 -9.66 -9.43 -1.47
C THR A 234 -10.00 -8.48 -2.62
N VAL A 235 -10.68 -9.00 -3.65
CA VAL A 235 -11.16 -8.20 -4.79
C VAL A 235 -12.19 -7.18 -4.35
N VAL A 236 -13.20 -7.61 -3.59
CA VAL A 236 -14.27 -6.72 -3.13
C VAL A 236 -13.70 -5.66 -2.18
N SER A 237 -12.77 -6.02 -1.27
CA SER A 237 -12.08 -5.05 -0.42
C SER A 237 -11.26 -4.04 -1.24
N GLY A 238 -10.50 -4.51 -2.23
CA GLY A 238 -9.73 -3.65 -3.14
C GLY A 238 -10.64 -2.74 -3.98
N LEU A 239 -11.79 -3.24 -4.43
CA LEU A 239 -12.78 -2.46 -5.16
C LEU A 239 -13.40 -1.37 -4.28
N VAL A 240 -13.81 -1.71 -3.05
CA VAL A 240 -14.35 -0.74 -2.08
C VAL A 240 -13.32 0.35 -1.80
N SER A 241 -12.05 -0.01 -1.60
CA SER A 241 -10.95 0.93 -1.42
C SER A 241 -10.77 1.87 -2.61
N SER A 242 -10.65 1.31 -3.81
CA SER A 242 -10.44 2.09 -5.05
C SER A 242 -11.63 2.99 -5.35
N LEU A 243 -12.85 2.49 -5.15
CA LEU A 243 -14.09 3.27 -5.34
C LEU A 243 -14.16 4.43 -4.35
N THR A 244 -13.86 4.18 -3.07
CA THR A 244 -13.90 5.24 -2.05
C THR A 244 -12.90 6.35 -2.35
N LEU A 245 -11.67 6.00 -2.71
CA LEU A 245 -10.65 6.99 -3.05
C LEU A 245 -10.99 7.76 -4.34
N PHE A 246 -11.57 7.08 -5.31
CA PHE A 246 -12.08 7.72 -6.53
C PHE A 246 -13.20 8.72 -6.21
N LEU A 247 -14.21 8.30 -5.44
CA LEU A 247 -15.34 9.16 -5.05
C LEU A 247 -14.87 10.35 -4.20
N LEU A 248 -13.94 10.14 -3.27
CA LEU A 248 -13.40 11.20 -2.42
C LEU A 248 -12.64 12.24 -3.27
N ARG A 249 -11.76 11.78 -4.18
CA ARG A 249 -11.03 12.69 -5.07
C ARG A 249 -11.96 13.44 -6.05
N SER A 250 -12.99 12.76 -6.57
CA SER A 250 -14.01 13.38 -7.41
C SER A 250 -14.78 14.45 -6.65
N PHE A 251 -15.14 14.17 -5.40
CA PHE A 251 -15.79 15.15 -4.52
C PHE A 251 -14.90 16.38 -4.27
N ILE A 252 -13.61 16.16 -3.92
CA ILE A 252 -12.66 17.25 -3.70
C ILE A 252 -12.47 18.08 -4.98
N LEU A 253 -12.39 17.42 -6.13
CA LEU A 253 -12.24 18.10 -7.42
C LEU A 253 -13.43 19.00 -7.74
N GLN A 254 -14.65 18.52 -7.52
CA GLN A 254 -15.88 19.28 -7.79
C GLN A 254 -16.09 20.41 -6.80
N TYR A 255 -15.68 20.25 -5.54
CA TYR A 255 -15.92 21.22 -4.49
C TYR A 255 -14.86 22.34 -4.45
N ASP A 256 -13.57 21.99 -4.48
CA ASP A 256 -12.45 22.90 -4.27
C ASP A 256 -11.42 22.89 -5.43
N GLY A 257 -11.68 22.11 -6.46
CA GLY A 257 -10.86 22.07 -7.66
C GLY A 257 -9.63 21.17 -7.56
N VAL A 258 -8.92 21.07 -8.70
CA VAL A 258 -7.82 20.12 -8.91
C VAL A 258 -6.62 20.35 -7.99
N GLY A 259 -6.36 21.57 -7.57
CA GLY A 259 -5.26 21.90 -6.65
C GLY A 259 -5.42 21.19 -5.30
N HIS A 260 -6.63 21.17 -4.73
CA HIS A 260 -6.92 20.49 -3.46
C HIS A 260 -6.84 18.97 -3.59
N VAL A 261 -7.21 18.41 -4.75
CA VAL A 261 -6.93 16.98 -5.04
C VAL A 261 -5.43 16.70 -4.98
N GLY A 262 -4.60 17.63 -5.49
CA GLY A 262 -3.14 17.51 -5.43
C GLY A 262 -2.60 17.53 -4.00
N LEU A 263 -3.10 18.42 -3.16
CA LEU A 263 -2.74 18.49 -1.73
C LEU A 263 -3.15 17.18 -1.01
N PHE A 264 -4.37 16.70 -1.24
CA PHE A 264 -4.84 15.43 -0.70
C PHE A 264 -3.97 14.25 -1.19
N GLN A 265 -3.66 14.19 -2.49
CA GLN A 265 -2.83 13.15 -3.08
C GLN A 265 -1.42 13.12 -2.48
N ALA A 266 -0.83 14.29 -2.25
CA ALA A 266 0.48 14.41 -1.61
C ALA A 266 0.47 13.80 -0.20
N VAL A 267 -0.51 14.17 0.61
CA VAL A 267 -0.65 13.64 1.98
C VAL A 267 -0.92 12.14 1.97
N TRP A 268 -1.82 11.66 1.12
CA TRP A 268 -2.12 10.24 0.97
C TRP A 268 -0.88 9.43 0.63
N SER A 269 -0.05 9.93 -0.29
CA SER A 269 1.19 9.27 -0.69
C SER A 269 2.22 9.24 0.43
N VAL A 270 2.44 10.35 1.15
CA VAL A 270 3.37 10.41 2.28
C VAL A 270 2.91 9.50 3.42
N SER A 271 1.63 9.55 3.79
CA SER A 271 1.07 8.73 4.89
C SER A 271 1.22 7.23 4.63
N ASN A 272 1.08 6.79 3.37
CA ASN A 272 1.26 5.39 3.02
C ASN A 272 2.73 4.98 2.88
N LEU A 273 3.63 5.93 2.59
CA LEU A 273 5.04 5.64 2.35
C LEU A 273 5.78 5.27 3.64
N TYR A 274 5.69 6.10 4.68
CA TYR A 274 6.58 6.00 5.84
C TYR A 274 6.28 4.81 6.77
N LEU A 275 5.01 4.43 6.94
CA LEU A 275 4.63 3.26 7.74
C LEU A 275 4.25 2.04 6.90
N GLY A 276 3.85 2.24 5.64
CA GLY A 276 3.42 1.14 4.78
C GLY A 276 4.49 0.06 4.62
N GLY A 277 5.75 0.45 4.40
CA GLY A 277 6.88 -0.47 4.30
C GLY A 277 7.13 -1.27 5.58
N ILE A 278 7.04 -0.62 6.76
CA ILE A 278 7.20 -1.26 8.06
C ILE A 278 6.07 -2.26 8.29
N MET A 279 4.83 -1.83 8.12
CA MET A 279 3.66 -2.69 8.32
C MET A 279 3.64 -3.88 7.36
N THR A 280 4.01 -3.69 6.09
CA THR A 280 4.10 -4.76 5.10
C THR A 280 5.18 -5.78 5.46
N SER A 281 6.34 -5.32 5.91
CA SER A 281 7.42 -6.21 6.35
C SER A 281 7.03 -7.02 7.57
N MET A 282 6.33 -6.40 8.51
CA MET A 282 5.82 -7.08 9.71
C MET A 282 4.69 -8.07 9.36
N ALA A 283 3.79 -7.73 8.44
CA ALA A 283 2.73 -8.62 7.99
C ALA A 283 3.27 -9.90 7.37
N ALA A 284 4.38 -9.81 6.63
CA ALA A 284 4.99 -10.95 5.96
C ALA A 284 5.47 -12.05 6.93
N ASP A 285 5.87 -11.69 8.15
CA ASP A 285 6.24 -12.64 9.21
C ASP A 285 5.05 -12.99 10.12
N TYR A 286 4.26 -11.97 10.50
CA TYR A 286 3.16 -12.09 11.45
C TYR A 286 2.05 -13.01 10.95
N PHE A 287 1.57 -12.81 9.72
CA PHE A 287 0.41 -13.53 9.19
C PHE A 287 0.61 -15.04 9.06
N PRO A 288 1.72 -15.57 8.50
CA PRO A 288 1.96 -17.01 8.44
C PRO A 288 2.06 -17.65 9.83
N ARG A 289 2.73 -16.98 10.78
CA ARG A 289 2.83 -17.48 12.16
C ARG A 289 1.46 -17.47 12.85
N LEU A 290 0.66 -16.44 12.64
CA LEU A 290 -0.69 -16.39 13.17
C LEU A 290 -1.56 -17.52 12.63
N CYS A 291 -1.44 -17.86 11.34
CA CYS A 291 -2.12 -18.99 10.73
C CYS A 291 -1.70 -20.34 11.33
N SER A 292 -0.43 -20.51 11.70
CA SER A 292 0.04 -21.75 12.34
C SER A 292 -0.48 -21.95 13.77
N LEU A 293 -0.96 -20.88 14.41
CA LEU A 293 -1.60 -20.92 15.73
C LEU A 293 -3.13 -21.14 15.64
N ASN A 294 -3.67 -21.38 14.45
CA ASN A 294 -5.09 -21.62 14.28
C ASN A 294 -5.52 -22.88 15.05
N GLY A 295 -6.46 -22.71 15.98
CA GLY A 295 -6.90 -23.78 16.92
C GLY A 295 -6.37 -23.60 18.35
N ASP A 296 -5.38 -22.73 18.58
CA ASP A 296 -4.87 -22.40 19.93
C ASP A 296 -5.18 -20.92 20.23
N ASP A 297 -6.37 -20.68 20.77
CA ASP A 297 -6.84 -19.32 21.03
C ASP A 297 -6.01 -18.56 22.06
N PRO A 298 -5.58 -19.15 23.19
CA PRO A 298 -4.69 -18.49 24.13
C PRO A 298 -3.37 -18.04 23.51
N LYS A 299 -2.73 -18.87 22.67
CA LYS A 299 -1.49 -18.48 21.98
C LYS A 299 -1.77 -17.42 20.93
N THR A 300 -2.88 -17.48 20.21
CA THR A 300 -3.32 -16.44 19.27
C THR A 300 -3.45 -15.09 19.96
N VAL A 301 -4.13 -15.02 21.13
CA VAL A 301 -4.29 -13.80 21.92
C VAL A 301 -2.95 -13.26 22.39
N ARG A 302 -2.10 -14.13 22.94
CA ARG A 302 -0.76 -13.75 23.41
C ARG A 302 0.09 -13.19 22.28
N PHE A 303 0.18 -13.90 21.15
CA PHE A 303 0.99 -13.52 19.99
C PHE A 303 0.49 -12.19 19.37
N THR A 304 -0.84 -12.00 19.28
CA THR A 304 -1.42 -10.74 18.81
C THR A 304 -1.09 -9.57 19.75
N ASN A 305 -1.12 -9.78 21.07
CA ASN A 305 -0.69 -8.78 22.05
C ASN A 305 0.81 -8.45 21.93
N GLU A 306 1.66 -9.45 21.75
CA GLU A 306 3.11 -9.27 21.54
C GLU A 306 3.36 -8.47 20.25
N GLN A 307 2.67 -8.78 19.16
CA GLN A 307 2.76 -8.04 17.90
C GLN A 307 2.30 -6.60 18.04
N THR A 308 1.15 -6.36 18.68
CA THR A 308 0.64 -5.00 18.95
C THR A 308 1.66 -4.18 19.73
N ARG A 309 2.26 -4.77 20.77
CA ARG A 309 3.30 -4.10 21.57
C ARG A 309 4.51 -3.73 20.71
N PHE A 310 5.01 -4.66 19.91
CA PHE A 310 6.18 -4.44 19.08
C PHE A 310 5.93 -3.34 18.03
N VAL A 311 4.78 -3.39 17.35
CA VAL A 311 4.41 -2.36 16.36
C VAL A 311 4.29 -0.99 17.01
N LEU A 312 3.66 -0.88 18.19
CA LEU A 312 3.54 0.38 18.93
C LEU A 312 4.90 0.96 19.31
N ILE A 313 5.79 0.14 19.86
CA ILE A 313 7.14 0.57 20.27
C ILE A 313 7.94 1.11 19.07
N VAL A 314 7.83 0.48 17.91
CA VAL A 314 8.58 0.90 16.71
C VAL A 314 7.92 2.08 16.02
N ALA A 315 6.59 2.06 15.87
CA ALA A 315 5.89 3.06 15.06
C ALA A 315 5.67 4.41 15.80
N THR A 316 5.47 4.40 17.13
CA THR A 316 5.10 5.64 17.82
C THR A 316 6.18 6.73 17.78
N PRO A 317 7.47 6.44 18.00
CA PRO A 317 8.51 7.48 17.81
C PRO A 317 8.55 8.06 16.40
N LEU A 318 8.32 7.23 15.38
CA LEU A 318 8.23 7.69 14.00
C LEU A 318 7.00 8.58 13.77
N ILE A 319 5.87 8.23 14.38
CA ILE A 319 4.64 9.02 14.33
C ILE A 319 4.86 10.37 14.98
N VAL A 320 5.45 10.42 16.18
CA VAL A 320 5.78 11.67 16.89
C VAL A 320 6.76 12.52 16.07
N ALA A 321 7.82 11.92 15.52
CA ALA A 321 8.74 12.62 14.64
C ALA A 321 8.01 13.21 13.42
N MET A 322 7.18 12.42 12.73
CA MET A 322 6.46 12.85 11.55
C MET A 322 5.46 13.98 11.83
N LEU A 323 4.81 13.99 12.99
CA LEU A 323 3.96 15.12 13.40
C LEU A 323 4.73 16.43 13.46
N LEU A 324 5.96 16.39 13.98
CA LEU A 324 6.82 17.58 14.11
C LEU A 324 7.40 18.04 12.78
N VAL A 325 7.84 17.09 11.96
CA VAL A 325 8.51 17.39 10.69
C VAL A 325 7.56 17.37 9.48
N ALA A 326 6.24 17.36 9.70
CA ALA A 326 5.25 17.35 8.60
C ALA A 326 5.44 18.50 7.60
N PRO A 327 5.58 19.80 8.01
CA PRO A 327 5.79 20.89 7.06
C PRO A 327 7.10 20.75 6.27
N PRO A 328 8.29 20.56 6.87
CA PRO A 328 9.52 20.39 6.10
C PRO A 328 9.51 19.15 5.21
N ILE A 329 8.84 18.06 5.60
CA ILE A 329 8.73 16.87 4.74
C ILE A 329 7.87 17.15 3.50
N ILE A 330 6.73 17.81 3.64
CA ILE A 330 5.90 18.21 2.50
C ILE A 330 6.70 19.09 1.54
N ASN A 331 7.40 20.10 2.06
CA ASN A 331 8.21 21.01 1.23
C ASN A 331 9.40 20.28 0.57
N LEU A 332 10.01 19.32 1.27
CA LEU A 332 11.12 18.52 0.75
C LEU A 332 10.65 17.59 -0.37
N LEU A 333 9.54 16.87 -0.17
CA LEU A 333 9.06 15.87 -1.11
C LEU A 333 8.29 16.46 -2.31
N TYR A 334 7.68 17.62 -2.12
CA TYR A 334 6.90 18.33 -3.14
C TYR A 334 7.49 19.72 -3.44
N SER A 335 6.80 20.76 -3.03
CA SER A 335 7.23 22.16 -3.15
C SER A 335 6.50 23.03 -2.13
N ASN A 336 6.90 24.31 -2.02
CA ASN A 336 6.27 25.26 -1.10
C ASN A 336 4.78 25.47 -1.35
N GLY A 337 4.30 25.26 -2.59
CA GLY A 337 2.87 25.30 -2.92
C GLY A 337 2.02 24.23 -2.23
N PHE A 338 2.65 23.24 -1.60
CA PHE A 338 1.96 22.18 -0.86
C PHE A 338 1.93 22.39 0.66
N SER A 339 2.41 23.54 1.15
CA SER A 339 2.48 23.83 2.60
C SER A 339 1.13 23.70 3.31
N ALA A 340 0.02 24.06 2.65
CA ALA A 340 -1.35 23.91 3.17
C ALA A 340 -1.73 22.45 3.48
N ALA A 341 -1.04 21.46 2.89
CA ALA A 341 -1.28 20.05 3.17
C ALA A 341 -0.67 19.57 4.51
N SER A 342 0.08 20.41 5.20
CA SER A 342 0.79 20.01 6.43
C SER A 342 -0.15 19.67 7.58
N THR A 343 -1.24 20.43 7.75
CA THR A 343 -2.25 20.15 8.79
C THR A 343 -3.01 18.89 8.49
N LEU A 344 -3.44 18.72 7.24
CA LEU A 344 -4.06 17.45 6.77
C LEU A 344 -3.13 16.25 7.04
N LEU A 345 -1.82 16.39 6.78
CA LEU A 345 -0.84 15.32 7.04
C LEU A 345 -0.78 15.00 8.54
N ARG A 346 -0.75 16.01 9.42
CA ARG A 346 -0.75 15.81 10.87
C ARG A 346 -1.98 15.01 11.33
N TRP A 347 -3.18 15.36 10.84
CA TRP A 347 -4.41 14.60 11.13
C TRP A 347 -4.31 13.15 10.66
N GLN A 348 -3.83 12.90 9.45
CA GLN A 348 -3.68 11.53 8.94
C GLN A 348 -2.62 10.73 9.72
N ILE A 349 -1.53 11.37 10.16
CA ILE A 349 -0.52 10.74 11.01
C ILE A 349 -1.14 10.34 12.35
N LEU A 350 -1.95 11.21 12.95
CA LEU A 350 -2.66 10.89 14.20
C LEU A 350 -3.62 9.70 14.01
N GLY A 351 -4.39 9.67 12.92
CA GLY A 351 -5.24 8.52 12.59
C GLY A 351 -4.42 7.24 12.31
N THR A 352 -3.21 7.38 11.78
CA THR A 352 -2.31 6.25 11.58
C THR A 352 -1.81 5.66 12.92
N PHE A 353 -1.69 6.46 13.97
CA PHE A 353 -1.46 5.94 15.33
C PHE A 353 -2.57 4.99 15.76
N LEU A 354 -3.83 5.35 15.54
CA LEU A 354 -4.98 4.48 15.85
C LEU A 354 -4.96 3.20 14.98
N LYS A 355 -4.60 3.34 13.71
CA LYS A 355 -4.40 2.19 12.80
C LYS A 355 -3.38 1.20 13.36
N VAL A 356 -2.25 1.67 13.84
CA VAL A 356 -1.16 0.83 14.38
C VAL A 356 -1.62 -0.03 15.56
N ILE A 357 -2.47 0.51 16.43
CA ILE A 357 -3.00 -0.22 17.59
C ILE A 357 -3.82 -1.43 17.16
N ILE A 358 -4.69 -1.26 16.16
CA ILE A 358 -5.72 -2.24 15.80
C ILE A 358 -5.32 -3.14 14.62
N TRP A 359 -4.30 -2.75 13.86
CA TRP A 359 -3.85 -3.45 12.66
C TRP A 359 -3.60 -4.96 12.85
N PRO A 360 -2.95 -5.44 13.96
CA PRO A 360 -2.75 -6.86 14.16
C PRO A 360 -4.05 -7.66 14.29
N LEU A 361 -5.12 -7.05 14.81
CA LEU A 361 -6.42 -7.71 14.99
C LEU A 361 -7.11 -8.01 13.66
N GLY A 362 -6.91 -7.17 12.63
CA GLY A 362 -7.43 -7.43 11.29
C GLY A 362 -6.95 -8.76 10.71
N PHE A 363 -5.68 -9.12 10.96
CA PHE A 363 -5.13 -10.40 10.53
C PHE A 363 -5.69 -11.61 11.27
N VAL A 364 -6.19 -11.44 12.50
CA VAL A 364 -6.87 -12.53 13.23
C VAL A 364 -8.15 -12.97 12.49
N LEU A 365 -8.90 -12.02 11.92
CA LEU A 365 -10.08 -12.35 11.10
C LEU A 365 -9.71 -13.20 9.89
N LEU A 366 -8.61 -12.84 9.22
CA LEU A 366 -8.12 -13.57 8.04
C LEU A 366 -7.56 -14.94 8.41
N SER A 367 -6.76 -15.05 9.49
CA SER A 367 -6.17 -16.31 9.92
C SER A 367 -7.21 -17.33 10.39
N LYS A 368 -8.32 -16.85 10.98
CA LYS A 368 -9.47 -17.67 11.37
C LYS A 368 -10.44 -17.96 10.21
N GLY A 369 -10.10 -17.58 8.97
CA GLY A 369 -10.92 -17.81 7.77
C GLY A 369 -12.22 -17.01 7.73
N LYS A 370 -12.33 -15.93 8.51
CA LYS A 370 -13.54 -15.09 8.59
C LYS A 370 -13.50 -13.93 7.60
N GLY A 371 -13.25 -14.23 6.32
CA GLY A 371 -13.10 -13.24 5.25
C GLY A 371 -14.30 -12.29 5.12
N ALA A 372 -15.54 -12.77 5.32
CA ALA A 372 -16.71 -11.90 5.30
C ALA A 372 -16.71 -10.85 6.42
N ARG A 373 -16.30 -11.22 7.66
CA ARG A 373 -16.16 -10.26 8.76
C ARG A 373 -15.07 -9.23 8.48
N PHE A 374 -13.94 -9.68 7.93
CA PHE A 374 -12.87 -8.80 7.48
C PHE A 374 -13.38 -7.78 6.44
N LEU A 375 -14.11 -8.25 5.42
CA LEU A 375 -14.69 -7.37 4.41
C LEU A 375 -15.66 -6.34 5.00
N ILE A 376 -16.53 -6.74 5.94
CA ILE A 376 -17.46 -5.81 6.62
C ILE A 376 -16.68 -4.71 7.33
N VAL A 377 -15.65 -5.08 8.10
CA VAL A 377 -14.85 -4.12 8.86
C VAL A 377 -14.10 -3.15 7.95
N GLU A 378 -13.42 -3.66 6.92
CA GLU A 378 -12.70 -2.84 5.94
C GLU A 378 -13.67 -1.91 5.18
N SER A 379 -14.80 -2.44 4.71
CA SER A 379 -15.81 -1.63 4.01
C SER A 379 -16.40 -0.54 4.92
N THR A 380 -16.64 -0.84 6.18
CA THR A 380 -17.13 0.15 7.15
C THR A 380 -16.13 1.30 7.31
N TRP A 381 -14.82 1.00 7.38
CA TRP A 381 -13.80 2.04 7.46
C TRP A 381 -13.87 2.98 6.24
N PHE A 382 -13.93 2.44 5.04
CA PHE A 382 -13.98 3.22 3.82
C PHE A 382 -15.27 4.06 3.70
N ILE A 383 -16.42 3.49 4.06
CA ILE A 383 -17.71 4.19 4.05
C ILE A 383 -17.70 5.35 5.05
N VAL A 384 -17.27 5.09 6.29
CA VAL A 384 -17.18 6.13 7.33
C VAL A 384 -16.21 7.22 6.91
N TYR A 385 -15.06 6.86 6.35
CA TYR A 385 -14.06 7.81 5.88
C TYR A 385 -14.64 8.75 4.81
N TYR A 386 -15.33 8.21 3.81
CA TYR A 386 -15.95 9.01 2.74
C TYR A 386 -17.06 9.91 3.29
N LEU A 387 -17.99 9.34 4.06
CA LEU A 387 -19.13 10.09 4.60
C LEU A 387 -18.69 11.18 5.56
N ALA A 388 -17.78 10.87 6.49
CA ALA A 388 -17.24 11.85 7.42
C ALA A 388 -16.47 12.96 6.70
N SER A 389 -15.64 12.63 5.70
CA SER A 389 -14.96 13.63 4.88
C SER A 389 -15.94 14.59 4.24
N ARG A 390 -17.00 14.06 3.61
CA ARG A 390 -18.02 14.87 2.93
C ARG A 390 -18.83 15.76 3.90
N LEU A 391 -19.22 15.20 5.05
CA LEU A 391 -20.00 15.92 6.05
C LEU A 391 -19.22 17.03 6.74
N LEU A 392 -17.93 16.80 6.98
CA LEU A 392 -17.07 17.77 7.67
C LEU A 392 -16.42 18.80 6.75
N TRP A 393 -16.51 18.60 5.42
CA TRP A 393 -15.87 19.47 4.43
C TRP A 393 -16.29 20.93 4.54
N PRO A 394 -17.58 21.28 4.73
CA PRO A 394 -17.99 22.68 4.85
C PRO A 394 -17.41 23.39 6.08
N ILE A 395 -16.98 22.66 7.10
CA ILE A 395 -16.46 23.19 8.37
C ILE A 395 -14.94 23.26 8.37
N TYR A 396 -14.27 22.20 7.92
CA TYR A 396 -12.82 22.02 8.02
C TYR A 396 -12.10 22.12 6.67
N GLY A 397 -12.81 22.29 5.55
CA GLY A 397 -12.22 22.30 4.22
C GLY A 397 -11.37 21.06 3.97
N LEU A 398 -10.16 21.24 3.44
CA LEU A 398 -9.23 20.15 3.15
C LEU A 398 -8.90 19.26 4.36
N ASP A 399 -8.83 19.85 5.56
CA ASP A 399 -8.50 19.11 6.79
C ASP A 399 -9.61 18.13 7.20
N ALA A 400 -10.83 18.30 6.67
CA ALA A 400 -11.93 17.35 6.87
C ALA A 400 -11.53 15.91 6.51
N ALA A 401 -10.74 15.71 5.45
CA ALA A 401 -10.27 14.38 5.08
C ALA A 401 -9.29 13.79 6.13
N GLY A 402 -8.57 14.63 6.85
CA GLY A 402 -7.71 14.18 7.95
C GLY A 402 -8.49 13.84 9.21
N VAL A 403 -9.42 14.70 9.59
CA VAL A 403 -10.32 14.48 10.73
C VAL A 403 -11.17 13.23 10.49
N ALA A 404 -11.72 13.07 9.29
CA ALA A 404 -12.49 11.89 8.90
C ALA A 404 -11.66 10.60 8.96
N TYR A 405 -10.36 10.66 8.66
CA TYR A 405 -9.45 9.53 8.79
C TYR A 405 -9.32 9.08 10.26
N VAL A 406 -9.23 10.01 11.20
CA VAL A 406 -9.23 9.73 12.65
C VAL A 406 -10.57 9.11 13.06
N ILE A 407 -11.70 9.73 12.66
CA ILE A 407 -13.05 9.25 12.97
C ILE A 407 -13.26 7.83 12.43
N ALA A 408 -12.82 7.56 11.21
CA ALA A 408 -12.94 6.23 10.61
C ALA A 408 -12.21 5.17 11.44
N TYR A 409 -11.01 5.47 11.97
CA TYR A 409 -10.30 4.54 12.84
C TYR A 409 -10.93 4.45 14.25
N LEU A 410 -11.49 5.51 14.78
CA LEU A 410 -12.25 5.46 16.05
C LEU A 410 -13.49 4.55 15.94
N VAL A 411 -14.14 4.50 14.78
CA VAL A 411 -15.26 3.57 14.50
C VAL A 411 -14.74 2.15 14.21
N TYR A 412 -13.65 2.06 13.45
CA TYR A 412 -13.04 0.78 13.08
C TYR A 412 -12.52 -0.02 14.28
N MET A 413 -11.89 0.65 15.26
CA MET A 413 -11.30 0.00 16.42
C MET A 413 -12.30 -0.86 17.23
N PRO A 414 -13.42 -0.33 17.71
CA PRO A 414 -14.41 -1.12 18.46
C PRO A 414 -15.04 -2.20 17.57
N LEU A 415 -15.27 -1.92 16.28
CA LEU A 415 -15.86 -2.89 15.35
C LEU A 415 -14.96 -4.11 15.18
N VAL A 416 -13.65 -3.91 14.90
CA VAL A 416 -12.69 -5.04 14.80
C VAL A 416 -12.61 -5.79 16.11
N TYR A 417 -12.54 -5.08 17.24
CA TYR A 417 -12.47 -5.70 18.56
C TYR A 417 -13.67 -6.61 18.83
N VAL A 418 -14.89 -6.10 18.60
CA VAL A 418 -16.15 -6.88 18.78
C VAL A 418 -16.21 -8.07 17.83
N MET A 419 -15.66 -7.94 16.62
CA MET A 419 -15.64 -9.05 15.63
C MET A 419 -14.60 -10.13 15.95
N VAL A 420 -13.48 -9.77 16.59
CA VAL A 420 -12.37 -10.68 16.93
C VAL A 420 -12.61 -11.36 18.29
N GLN A 421 -13.13 -10.63 19.27
CA GLN A 421 -13.30 -11.09 20.63
C GLN A 421 -14.02 -12.45 20.73
N PRO A 422 -15.16 -12.71 20.06
CA PRO A 422 -15.85 -14.01 20.14
C PRO A 422 -15.13 -15.14 19.39
N LEU A 423 -14.10 -14.86 18.60
CA LEU A 423 -13.37 -15.89 17.84
C LEU A 423 -12.23 -16.54 18.62
N CYS A 424 -11.63 -15.81 19.55
CA CYS A 424 -10.49 -16.30 20.32
C CYS A 424 -10.42 -15.75 21.75
N GLY A 425 -11.49 -15.09 22.25
CA GLY A 425 -11.49 -14.47 23.57
C GLY A 425 -10.50 -13.30 23.70
N PHE A 426 -10.22 -12.58 22.60
CA PHE A 426 -9.20 -11.54 22.60
C PHE A 426 -9.48 -10.44 23.62
N HIS A 427 -8.43 -10.08 24.35
CA HIS A 427 -8.38 -8.91 25.22
C HIS A 427 -6.97 -8.32 25.22
N PHE A 428 -6.89 -7.01 25.30
CA PHE A 428 -5.60 -6.36 25.49
C PHE A 428 -5.08 -6.63 26.91
N GLY A 429 -3.87 -7.17 27.00
CA GLY A 429 -3.17 -7.33 28.28
C GLY A 429 -2.95 -5.97 28.98
N LEU A 430 -2.86 -5.97 30.32
CA LEU A 430 -2.69 -4.72 31.09
C LEU A 430 -1.50 -3.88 30.60
N ARG A 431 -0.37 -4.52 30.30
CA ARG A 431 0.82 -3.84 29.76
C ARG A 431 0.55 -3.13 28.44
N ASN A 432 -0.23 -3.76 27.54
CA ASN A 432 -0.59 -3.12 26.27
C ASN A 432 -1.53 -1.94 26.48
N LYS A 433 -2.50 -2.05 27.41
CA LYS A 433 -3.39 -0.92 27.75
C LYS A 433 -2.60 0.29 28.25
N VAL A 434 -1.61 0.05 29.13
CA VAL A 434 -0.72 1.12 29.66
C VAL A 434 0.14 1.72 28.55
N LEU A 435 0.71 0.89 27.67
CA LEU A 435 1.51 1.37 26.55
C LEU A 435 0.69 2.16 25.53
N ILE A 436 -0.53 1.69 25.22
CA ILE A 436 -1.45 2.41 24.33
C ILE A 436 -1.78 3.78 24.93
N ALA A 437 -2.13 3.83 26.21
CA ALA A 437 -2.45 5.10 26.89
C ALA A 437 -1.26 6.07 26.91
N LEU A 438 -0.06 5.58 27.23
CA LEU A 438 1.13 6.40 27.28
C LEU A 438 1.55 6.91 25.89
N PHE A 439 1.57 6.03 24.89
CA PHE A 439 1.89 6.42 23.52
C PHE A 439 0.81 7.31 22.90
N ALA A 440 -0.45 7.12 23.26
CA ALA A 440 -1.53 8.05 22.91
C ALA A 440 -1.25 9.44 23.50
N LEU A 441 -0.84 9.51 24.77
CA LEU A 441 -0.48 10.78 25.39
C LEU A 441 0.64 11.50 24.60
N PHE A 442 1.70 10.80 24.22
CA PHE A 442 2.77 11.39 23.38
C PHE A 442 2.25 11.86 22.02
N ALA A 443 1.47 11.04 21.34
CA ALA A 443 0.94 11.38 20.01
C ALA A 443 -0.02 12.58 20.07
N PHE A 444 -0.99 12.57 21.01
CA PHE A 444 -1.97 13.65 21.15
C PHE A 444 -1.35 14.93 21.70
N ALA A 445 -0.42 14.83 22.68
CA ALA A 445 0.30 16.01 23.18
C ALA A 445 1.16 16.66 22.10
N THR A 446 1.86 15.84 21.30
CA THR A 446 2.64 16.36 20.15
C THR A 446 1.73 17.00 19.12
N PHE A 447 0.61 16.35 18.77
CA PHE A 447 -0.36 16.91 17.83
C PHE A 447 -0.93 18.24 18.35
N GLY A 448 -1.39 18.31 19.62
CA GLY A 448 -1.85 19.54 20.24
C GLY A 448 -0.80 20.65 20.25
N ALA A 449 0.46 20.32 20.59
CA ALA A 449 1.57 21.26 20.52
C ALA A 449 1.77 21.82 19.09
N THR A 450 1.53 21.02 18.06
CA THR A 450 1.66 21.49 16.65
C THR A 450 0.51 22.36 16.18
N LEU A 451 -0.61 22.43 16.93
CA LEU A 451 -1.74 23.32 16.64
C LEU A 451 -1.64 24.65 17.38
N GLU A 452 -1.11 24.64 18.62
CA GLU A 452 -1.10 25.77 19.53
C GLU A 452 0.23 26.55 19.52
N LEU A 453 1.33 25.89 19.20
CA LEU A 453 2.67 26.47 19.29
C LEU A 453 3.31 26.61 17.90
N ASP A 454 4.04 27.70 17.73
CA ASP A 454 4.85 27.96 16.53
C ASP A 454 6.31 28.27 16.88
N GLY A 455 7.20 28.20 15.90
CA GLY A 455 8.59 28.62 16.01
C GLY A 455 9.39 27.88 17.09
N MET A 456 10.06 28.62 17.96
CA MET A 456 10.95 28.06 18.97
C MET A 456 10.23 27.26 20.06
N PRO A 457 9.08 27.73 20.63
CA PRO A 457 8.32 26.92 21.59
C PRO A 457 7.94 25.54 21.08
N LEU A 458 7.44 25.44 19.84
CA LEU A 458 7.12 24.16 19.21
C LEU A 458 8.35 23.27 19.09
N ARG A 459 9.50 23.84 18.66
CA ARG A 459 10.75 23.06 18.50
C ARG A 459 11.22 22.48 19.83
N ILE A 460 11.19 23.27 20.90
CA ILE A 460 11.61 22.83 22.25
C ILE A 460 10.66 21.77 22.77
N THR A 461 9.36 22.07 22.85
CA THR A 461 8.34 21.14 23.39
C THR A 461 8.28 19.86 22.57
N GLY A 462 8.28 19.98 21.23
CA GLY A 462 8.26 18.84 20.33
C GLY A 462 9.52 17.96 20.46
N SER A 463 10.71 18.56 20.57
CA SER A 463 11.96 17.81 20.79
C SER A 463 11.95 17.06 22.12
N VAL A 464 11.45 17.68 23.18
CA VAL A 464 11.31 17.03 24.50
C VAL A 464 10.35 15.84 24.42
N LEU A 465 9.18 16.01 23.81
CA LEU A 465 8.20 14.94 23.63
C LEU A 465 8.76 13.80 22.76
N PHE A 466 9.48 14.13 21.68
CA PHE A 466 10.10 13.13 20.82
C PHE A 466 11.18 12.34 21.56
N VAL A 467 12.11 13.04 22.25
CA VAL A 467 13.19 12.38 23.00
C VAL A 467 12.61 11.50 24.13
N ALA A 468 11.61 11.98 24.87
CA ALA A 468 10.93 11.21 25.91
C ALA A 468 10.25 9.96 25.32
N CYS A 469 9.52 10.10 24.21
CA CYS A 469 8.88 9.00 23.52
C CYS A 469 9.90 7.98 22.99
N ALA A 470 10.98 8.45 22.34
CA ALA A 470 12.03 7.60 21.80
C ALA A 470 12.81 6.87 22.89
N ALA A 471 13.14 7.55 24.00
CA ALA A 471 13.79 6.94 25.16
C ALA A 471 12.90 5.87 25.81
N TRP A 472 11.61 6.14 25.99
CA TRP A 472 10.68 5.15 26.50
C TRP A 472 10.53 3.95 25.56
N SER A 473 10.41 4.21 24.27
CA SER A 473 10.37 3.17 23.25
C SER A 473 11.64 2.31 23.27
N ALA A 474 12.83 2.91 23.32
CA ALA A 474 14.09 2.21 23.43
C ALA A 474 14.17 1.36 24.72
N PHE A 475 13.69 1.88 25.84
CA PHE A 475 13.63 1.14 27.12
C PHE A 475 12.71 -0.09 27.00
N GLU A 476 11.51 0.05 26.44
CA GLU A 476 10.59 -1.06 26.23
C GLU A 476 11.13 -2.08 25.20
N LEU A 477 11.81 -1.59 24.14
CA LEU A 477 12.43 -2.45 23.15
C LEU A 477 13.59 -3.28 23.76
N ASN A 478 14.39 -2.67 24.64
CA ASN A 478 15.50 -3.37 25.33
C ASN A 478 14.99 -4.49 26.24
N LYS A 479 13.76 -4.39 26.79
CA LYS A 479 13.13 -5.48 27.54
C LYS A 479 12.71 -6.68 26.68
N ILE A 480 12.49 -6.44 25.38
CA ILE A 480 12.10 -7.49 24.40
C ILE A 480 13.36 -8.09 23.77
N ILE A 481 14.27 -7.23 23.34
CA ILE A 481 15.53 -7.61 22.68
C ILE A 481 16.67 -6.82 23.35
N PRO A 482 17.45 -7.44 24.26
CA PRO A 482 18.55 -6.76 24.93
C PRO A 482 19.58 -6.19 23.94
N PHE A 483 19.94 -4.92 24.09
CA PHE A 483 20.89 -4.23 23.20
C PHE A 483 22.28 -4.92 23.13
N ALA A 484 22.68 -5.62 24.20
CA ALA A 484 23.89 -6.41 24.20
C ALA A 484 23.92 -7.49 23.10
N GLN A 485 22.76 -8.06 22.75
CA GLN A 485 22.66 -9.04 21.65
C GLN A 485 22.71 -8.39 20.26
N TRP A 486 22.40 -7.09 20.16
CA TRP A 486 22.47 -6.36 18.91
C TRP A 486 23.92 -6.04 18.52
N SER A 487 24.74 -5.61 19.49
CA SER A 487 26.17 -5.34 19.27
C SER A 487 26.90 -6.57 18.77
N ASP A 488 26.61 -7.76 19.32
CA ASP A 488 27.17 -9.02 18.87
C ASP A 488 26.74 -9.45 17.47
N LYS A 489 25.43 -9.27 17.12
CA LYS A 489 24.93 -9.59 15.78
C LYS A 489 25.46 -8.64 14.72
N ILE A 490 25.52 -7.34 15.01
CA ILE A 490 26.10 -6.33 14.11
C ILE A 490 27.60 -6.56 13.97
N GLY A 491 28.33 -6.85 15.05
CA GLY A 491 29.75 -7.19 15.02
C GLY A 491 30.03 -8.45 14.18
N LYS A 492 29.16 -9.45 14.22
CA LYS A 492 29.27 -10.66 13.37
C LYS A 492 28.98 -10.36 11.89
N LEU A 493 28.02 -9.48 11.58
CA LEU A 493 27.72 -9.05 10.20
C LEU A 493 28.88 -8.30 9.54
N PHE A 494 29.63 -7.53 10.31
CA PHE A 494 30.83 -6.81 9.82
C PHE A 494 32.10 -7.68 9.83
N ARG A 495 32.18 -8.73 10.66
CA ARG A 495 33.32 -9.68 10.67
C ARG A 495 33.23 -10.74 9.57
N THR A 496 32.08 -11.04 8.99
CA THR A 496 31.90 -11.99 7.87
C THR A 496 32.22 -11.40 6.50
N LYS A 497 32.70 -10.15 6.42
CA LYS A 497 33.15 -9.50 5.18
C LYS A 497 34.66 -9.28 5.10
N ARG A 498 35.45 -9.98 5.93
CA ARG A 498 36.90 -10.09 5.75
C ARG A 498 37.30 -11.50 5.36
#